data_67b954e23e656b5743f5f2870e345643
#
_entry.id   67b954e23e656b5743f5f2870e345643
#
_cell.length_a   1.000
_cell.length_b   1.000
_cell.length_c   1.000
_cell.angle_alpha   90.00
_cell.angle_beta   90.00
_cell.angle_gamma   90.00
#
_symmetry.space_group_name_H-M   'P 1'
#
loop_
_entity.id
_entity.type
_entity.pdbx_description
1 polymer ?
#
loop_
_entity_poly.entity_id
_entity_poly.type
_entity_poly.pdbx_seq_one_letter_code
_entity_poly.pdbx_strand_id
1 'polypeptide(L)'
;ERPSDSSVGPGETEDALTVAMRRAGASAAFFLTVPGPKMIWQFGELGYDISIEEGGRTGRKAPKWEYLDVPERKALYDTYCDLIKFRRDNPEFFDEGAEFSWKVGTNDWDNGRFITCTANGKSFVVVGNFTTGAKTITAEMPSDGTWTNHFDSTDTYTGSSLTLELPAGEFKLLTNF
;
A
#
# COMPACT_ATOMS: atom_id res chain seq x y z
N GLU A 1 10.89 1.64 -25.60
CA GLU A 1 9.44 1.53 -25.89
C GLU A 1 8.82 0.71 -24.77
N ARG A 2 7.87 1.29 -24.02
CA ARG A 2 7.01 0.55 -23.10
C ARG A 2 6.04 -0.26 -23.96
N PRO A 3 5.80 -1.56 -23.64
CA PRO A 3 4.67 -2.24 -24.22
C PRO A 3 3.40 -1.47 -23.84
N SER A 4 2.63 -1.04 -24.79
CA SER A 4 1.28 -0.54 -24.56
C SER A 4 0.42 -1.73 -24.15
N ASP A 5 0.16 -1.88 -22.85
CA ASP A 5 -0.80 -2.86 -22.38
C ASP A 5 -2.21 -2.34 -22.71
N SER A 6 -2.73 -2.78 -23.83
CA SER A 6 -4.06 -2.44 -24.33
C SER A 6 -5.08 -3.56 -24.08
N SER A 7 -4.97 -4.27 -22.96
CA SER A 7 -5.95 -5.27 -22.56
C SER A 7 -6.91 -4.75 -21.49
N VAL A 8 -7.70 -3.72 -21.81
CA VAL A 8 -8.84 -3.32 -21.00
C VAL A 8 -10.11 -3.70 -21.76
N GLY A 9 -10.86 -4.66 -21.23
CA GLY A 9 -12.16 -5.08 -21.78
C GLY A 9 -13.28 -4.04 -21.56
N PRO A 10 -14.40 -4.12 -22.26
CA PRO A 10 -15.49 -3.15 -22.18
C PRO A 10 -16.33 -3.35 -20.90
N GLY A 11 -16.05 -2.55 -19.92
CA GLY A 11 -16.80 -2.29 -18.69
C GLY A 11 -16.17 -1.06 -18.09
N GLU A 12 -16.91 -0.13 -17.49
CA GLU A 12 -16.43 1.19 -17.01
C GLU A 12 -15.00 1.10 -16.50
N THR A 13 -14.06 1.51 -17.35
CA THR A 13 -12.64 1.44 -17.08
C THR A 13 -12.33 2.52 -16.08
N GLU A 14 -12.03 2.12 -14.83
CA GLU A 14 -11.36 3.03 -13.92
C GLU A 14 -10.17 3.67 -14.65
N ASP A 15 -10.05 4.99 -14.52
CA ASP A 15 -8.95 5.72 -15.12
C ASP A 15 -7.62 5.07 -14.73
N ALA A 16 -6.75 4.86 -15.71
CA ALA A 16 -5.45 4.21 -15.52
C ALA A 16 -4.59 4.91 -14.47
N LEU A 17 -4.74 6.24 -14.32
CA LEU A 17 -4.05 7.00 -13.27
C LEU A 17 -4.55 6.60 -11.88
N THR A 18 -5.86 6.47 -11.69
CA THR A 18 -6.47 6.02 -10.42
C THR A 18 -5.91 4.68 -9.98
N VAL A 19 -5.90 3.69 -10.87
CA VAL A 19 -5.35 2.35 -10.58
C VAL A 19 -3.84 2.42 -10.29
N ALA A 20 -3.10 3.23 -11.05
CA ALA A 20 -1.66 3.40 -10.84
C ALA A 20 -1.36 4.03 -9.47
N MET A 21 -2.10 5.06 -9.06
CA MET A 21 -1.92 5.72 -7.76
C MET A 21 -2.33 4.82 -6.59
N ARG A 22 -3.41 4.03 -6.72
CA ARG A 22 -3.77 3.02 -5.73
C ARG A 22 -2.68 1.96 -5.56
N ARG A 23 -2.11 1.44 -6.65
CA ARG A 23 -0.99 0.48 -6.61
C ARG A 23 0.25 1.08 -5.96
N ALA A 24 0.51 2.37 -6.21
CA ALA A 24 1.58 3.09 -5.52
C ALA A 24 1.28 3.22 -4.01
N GLY A 25 0.02 3.46 -3.63
CA GLY A 25 -0.46 3.47 -2.24
C GLY A 25 -0.28 2.11 -1.55
N ALA A 26 -0.68 1.00 -2.21
CA ALA A 26 -0.43 -0.34 -1.70
C ALA A 26 1.08 -0.60 -1.50
N SER A 27 1.92 -0.16 -2.45
CA SER A 27 3.37 -0.26 -2.33
C SER A 27 3.90 0.56 -1.16
N ALA A 28 3.37 1.77 -0.95
CA ALA A 28 3.71 2.63 0.19
C ALA A 28 3.33 1.98 1.53
N ALA A 29 2.14 1.36 1.61
CA ALA A 29 1.68 0.67 2.81
C ALA A 29 2.63 -0.46 3.21
N PHE A 30 3.03 -1.31 2.27
CA PHE A 30 4.00 -2.37 2.51
C PHE A 30 5.38 -1.81 2.84
N PHE A 31 5.83 -0.78 2.14
CA PHE A 31 7.15 -0.18 2.36
C PHE A 31 7.26 0.49 3.73
N LEU A 32 6.26 1.29 4.12
CA LEU A 32 6.30 2.06 5.36
C LEU A 32 6.02 1.23 6.60
N THR A 33 5.36 0.08 6.49
CA THR A 33 5.08 -0.82 7.61
C THR A 33 6.17 -1.85 7.87
N VAL A 34 7.12 -2.07 6.97
CA VAL A 34 8.32 -2.88 7.22
C VAL A 34 9.24 -2.15 8.21
N PRO A 35 9.90 -2.82 9.18
CA PRO A 35 10.91 -2.22 10.05
C PRO A 35 12.11 -1.61 9.31
N GLY A 36 12.89 -0.79 10.01
CA GLY A 36 14.10 -0.15 9.48
C GLY A 36 13.89 1.23 8.84
N PRO A 37 14.98 1.93 8.47
CA PRO A 37 14.93 3.28 7.91
C PRO A 37 14.28 3.30 6.53
N LYS A 38 13.66 4.44 6.19
CA LYS A 38 12.96 4.65 4.93
C LYS A 38 13.53 5.83 4.17
N MET A 39 13.59 5.71 2.85
CA MET A 39 13.91 6.81 1.96
C MET A 39 12.82 6.91 0.90
N ILE A 40 12.19 8.08 0.80
CA ILE A 40 11.26 8.43 -0.26
C ILE A 40 12.02 9.28 -1.28
N TRP A 41 12.02 8.85 -2.54
CA TRP A 41 12.62 9.63 -3.61
C TRP A 41 11.72 10.82 -3.96
N GLN A 42 12.31 11.91 -4.43
CA GLN A 42 11.70 13.15 -4.88
C GLN A 42 10.32 12.94 -5.53
N PHE A 43 9.25 13.50 -4.95
CA PHE A 43 7.87 13.37 -5.41
C PHE A 43 7.34 11.94 -5.59
N GLY A 44 8.01 10.92 -5.02
CA GLY A 44 7.50 9.54 -5.03
C GLY A 44 6.15 9.41 -4.35
N GLU A 45 5.90 10.22 -3.33
CA GLU A 45 4.62 10.34 -2.61
C GLU A 45 3.50 10.97 -3.44
N LEU A 46 3.82 11.50 -4.61
CA LEU A 46 2.89 12.06 -5.60
C LEU A 46 2.86 11.23 -6.90
N GLY A 47 3.50 10.04 -6.89
CA GLY A 47 3.56 9.19 -8.06
C GLY A 47 4.38 9.80 -9.20
N TYR A 48 5.60 10.27 -8.90
CA TYR A 48 6.51 10.87 -9.89
C TYR A 48 6.76 9.92 -11.06
N ASP A 49 6.40 10.33 -12.27
CA ASP A 49 6.41 9.51 -13.48
C ASP A 49 7.42 9.97 -14.55
N ILE A 50 8.26 10.96 -14.21
CA ILE A 50 9.31 11.41 -15.10
C ILE A 50 10.41 10.35 -15.18
N SER A 51 10.77 9.96 -16.41
CA SER A 51 11.81 8.96 -16.62
C SER A 51 13.15 9.36 -16.01
N ILE A 52 13.85 8.39 -15.44
CA ILE A 52 15.21 8.59 -14.95
C ILE A 52 16.17 9.01 -16.07
N GLU A 53 15.87 8.66 -17.32
CA GLU A 53 16.67 9.01 -18.49
C GLU A 53 16.43 10.46 -18.95
N GLU A 54 15.34 11.11 -18.53
CA GLU A 54 15.08 12.49 -18.89
C GLU A 54 16.13 13.43 -18.28
N GLY A 55 16.84 14.14 -19.12
CA GLY A 55 18.01 14.96 -18.73
C GLY A 55 19.23 14.16 -18.30
N GLY A 56 19.24 12.83 -18.57
CA GLY A 56 20.28 11.89 -18.16
C GLY A 56 20.09 11.36 -16.73
N ARG A 57 20.65 10.18 -16.44
CA ARG A 57 20.47 9.45 -15.15
C ARG A 57 20.89 10.24 -13.94
N THR A 58 21.93 11.04 -14.04
CA THR A 58 22.46 11.91 -12.99
C THR A 58 21.99 13.36 -13.11
N GLY A 59 21.18 13.65 -14.14
CA GLY A 59 20.68 14.98 -14.40
C GLY A 59 19.61 15.42 -13.39
N ARG A 60 19.49 16.74 -13.24
CA ARG A 60 18.47 17.33 -12.37
C ARG A 60 17.06 17.02 -12.91
N LYS A 61 16.19 16.53 -12.04
CA LYS A 61 14.80 16.26 -12.35
C LYS A 61 13.93 17.47 -12.01
N ALA A 62 12.93 17.74 -12.84
CA ALA A 62 12.01 18.86 -12.64
C ALA A 62 11.16 18.64 -11.39
N PRO A 63 10.99 19.65 -10.52
CA PRO A 63 9.97 19.61 -9.47
C PRO A 63 8.58 19.58 -10.10
N LYS A 64 7.63 18.89 -9.45
CA LYS A 64 6.27 18.65 -9.94
C LYS A 64 5.23 19.00 -8.87
N TRP A 65 5.26 20.24 -8.39
CA TRP A 65 4.33 20.73 -7.36
C TRP A 65 2.87 20.72 -7.85
N GLU A 66 2.65 20.89 -9.16
CA GLU A 66 1.34 20.81 -9.81
C GLU A 66 0.67 19.43 -9.68
N TYR A 67 1.41 18.39 -9.28
CA TYR A 67 0.83 17.06 -9.00
C TYR A 67 -0.11 17.08 -7.79
N LEU A 68 0.04 18.02 -6.87
CA LEU A 68 -0.89 18.20 -5.75
C LEU A 68 -2.29 18.67 -6.19
N ASP A 69 -2.41 19.24 -7.39
CA ASP A 69 -3.69 19.69 -7.95
C ASP A 69 -4.47 18.55 -8.63
N VAL A 70 -3.85 17.35 -8.75
CA VAL A 70 -4.45 16.16 -9.34
C VAL A 70 -5.01 15.28 -8.22
N PRO A 71 -6.34 15.06 -8.15
CA PRO A 71 -6.98 14.38 -7.02
C PRO A 71 -6.39 13.01 -6.69
N GLU A 72 -6.09 12.19 -7.69
CA GLU A 72 -5.55 10.83 -7.52
C GLU A 72 -4.15 10.85 -6.91
N ARG A 73 -3.32 11.82 -7.32
CA ARG A 73 -1.98 12.03 -6.78
C ARG A 73 -2.01 12.61 -5.37
N LYS A 74 -2.95 13.53 -5.12
CA LYS A 74 -3.20 14.07 -3.78
C LYS A 74 -3.65 12.97 -2.82
N ALA A 75 -4.52 12.05 -3.25
CA ALA A 75 -4.94 10.90 -2.45
C ALA A 75 -3.75 9.97 -2.11
N LEU A 76 -2.83 9.78 -3.04
CA LEU A 76 -1.58 9.05 -2.76
C LEU A 76 -0.73 9.78 -1.71
N TYR A 77 -0.56 11.09 -1.84
CA TYR A 77 0.16 11.92 -0.87
C TYR A 77 -0.44 11.81 0.53
N ASP A 78 -1.78 11.91 0.65
CA ASP A 78 -2.48 11.77 1.91
C ASP A 78 -2.28 10.37 2.52
N THR A 79 -2.30 9.33 1.69
CA THR A 79 -1.95 7.95 2.10
C THR A 79 -0.55 7.87 2.70
N TYR A 80 0.45 8.51 2.10
CA TYR A 80 1.81 8.58 2.66
C TYR A 80 1.83 9.31 4.01
N CYS A 81 1.11 10.44 4.12
CA CYS A 81 1.02 11.19 5.37
C CYS A 81 0.43 10.34 6.51
N ASP A 82 -0.66 9.62 6.25
CA ASP A 82 -1.32 8.78 7.23
C ASP A 82 -0.47 7.57 7.62
N LEU A 83 0.21 6.92 6.68
CA LEU A 83 1.13 5.81 6.95
C LEU A 83 2.36 6.26 7.77
N ILE A 84 2.91 7.43 7.46
CA ILE A 84 4.02 8.01 8.23
C ILE A 84 3.55 8.37 9.64
N LYS A 85 2.34 8.92 9.76
CA LYS A 85 1.71 9.21 11.05
C LYS A 85 1.49 7.92 11.85
N PHE A 86 0.93 6.87 11.23
CA PHE A 86 0.76 5.56 11.85
C PHE A 86 2.10 5.03 12.41
N ARG A 87 3.15 5.09 11.61
CA ARG A 87 4.49 4.66 12.01
C ARG A 87 5.05 5.47 13.20
N ARG A 88 4.85 6.78 13.19
CA ARG A 88 5.31 7.68 14.26
C ARG A 88 4.56 7.46 15.57
N ASP A 89 3.25 7.24 15.46
CA ASP A 89 2.35 7.15 16.61
C ASP A 89 2.36 5.74 17.26
N ASN A 90 2.95 4.74 16.58
CA ASN A 90 3.06 3.35 17.03
C ASN A 90 4.50 2.82 16.89
N PRO A 91 5.49 3.46 17.54
CA PRO A 91 6.91 3.11 17.38
C PRO A 91 7.22 1.67 17.82
N GLU A 92 6.45 1.10 18.74
CA GLU A 92 6.63 -0.25 19.26
C GLU A 92 6.65 -1.34 18.19
N PHE A 93 5.96 -1.13 17.06
CA PHE A 93 5.96 -2.08 15.94
C PHE A 93 7.23 -2.06 15.09
N PHE A 94 8.09 -1.07 15.29
CA PHE A 94 9.29 -0.86 14.48
C PHE A 94 10.58 -1.02 15.26
N ASP A 95 10.47 -1.39 16.53
CA ASP A 95 11.57 -1.68 17.44
C ASP A 95 11.94 -3.18 17.40
N GLU A 96 13.11 -3.53 17.97
CA GLU A 96 13.66 -4.90 17.97
C GLU A 96 12.75 -5.96 18.66
N GLY A 97 11.82 -5.53 19.53
CA GLY A 97 10.89 -6.42 20.23
C GLY A 97 9.63 -6.81 19.44
N ALA A 98 9.43 -6.25 18.25
CA ALA A 98 8.26 -6.54 17.43
C ALA A 98 8.40 -7.86 16.68
N GLU A 99 7.32 -8.65 16.67
CA GLU A 99 7.21 -9.87 15.86
C GLU A 99 6.68 -9.51 14.48
N PHE A 100 7.55 -9.47 13.49
CA PHE A 100 7.23 -9.14 12.11
C PHE A 100 7.23 -10.39 11.22
N SER A 101 6.17 -10.56 10.42
CA SER A 101 6.05 -11.62 9.44
C SER A 101 5.48 -11.11 8.12
N TRP A 102 5.79 -11.77 7.02
CA TRP A 102 5.32 -11.40 5.70
C TRP A 102 5.03 -12.60 4.80
N LYS A 103 4.08 -12.42 3.90
CA LYS A 103 3.77 -13.33 2.81
C LYS A 103 3.72 -12.53 1.50
N VAL A 104 4.90 -12.38 0.87
CA VAL A 104 5.10 -11.49 -0.29
C VAL A 104 5.90 -12.17 -1.41
N GLY A 105 6.16 -13.48 -1.30
CA GLY A 105 6.93 -14.25 -2.26
C GLY A 105 6.28 -14.34 -3.63
N THR A 106 7.03 -14.87 -4.61
CA THR A 106 6.54 -15.07 -5.99
C THR A 106 5.39 -16.06 -6.06
N ASN A 107 5.34 -17.05 -5.16
CA ASN A 107 4.25 -18.03 -5.07
C ASN A 107 2.97 -17.44 -4.44
N ASP A 108 3.05 -16.24 -3.85
CA ASP A 108 1.90 -15.57 -3.21
C ASP A 108 1.16 -14.64 -4.17
N TRP A 109 1.58 -14.60 -5.44
CA TRP A 109 1.00 -13.74 -6.46
C TRP A 109 -0.50 -13.96 -6.65
N ASP A 110 -0.93 -15.22 -6.63
CA ASP A 110 -2.32 -15.59 -6.85
C ASP A 110 -3.17 -15.53 -5.59
N ASN A 111 -2.57 -15.67 -4.42
CA ASN A 111 -3.25 -15.69 -3.13
C ASN A 111 -3.26 -14.34 -2.40
N GLY A 112 -2.69 -13.31 -3.03
CA GLY A 112 -2.50 -12.01 -2.43
C GLY A 112 -1.29 -11.94 -1.52
N ARG A 113 -1.00 -10.74 -1.06
CA ARG A 113 0.16 -10.43 -0.23
C ARG A 113 -0.29 -9.76 1.05
N PHE A 114 0.34 -10.13 2.16
CA PHE A 114 0.11 -9.48 3.43
C PHE A 114 1.36 -9.49 4.31
N ILE A 115 1.41 -8.58 5.23
CA ILE A 115 2.37 -8.49 6.34
C ILE A 115 1.60 -8.44 7.64
N THR A 116 2.18 -9.01 8.68
CA THR A 116 1.69 -8.93 10.05
C THR A 116 2.79 -8.40 10.96
N CYS A 117 2.42 -7.64 11.96
CA CYS A 117 3.32 -7.22 13.02
C CYS A 117 2.59 -7.22 14.36
N THR A 118 3.24 -7.75 15.38
CA THR A 118 2.72 -7.80 16.76
C THR A 118 3.74 -7.21 17.72
N ALA A 119 3.28 -6.32 18.58
CA ALA A 119 4.08 -5.73 19.65
C ALA A 119 3.17 -5.36 20.83
N ASN A 120 3.61 -5.64 22.06
CA ASN A 120 2.90 -5.26 23.29
C ASN A 120 1.41 -5.67 23.33
N GLY A 121 1.08 -6.84 22.76
CA GLY A 121 -0.31 -7.34 22.71
C GLY A 121 -1.20 -6.67 21.67
N LYS A 122 -0.67 -5.73 20.90
CA LYS A 122 -1.32 -5.10 19.73
C LYS A 122 -0.79 -5.71 18.44
N SER A 123 -1.59 -5.69 17.40
CA SER A 123 -1.17 -6.17 16.08
C SER A 123 -1.73 -5.31 14.97
N PHE A 124 -0.97 -5.22 13.88
CA PHE A 124 -1.49 -4.75 12.61
C PHE A 124 -1.27 -5.78 11.50
N VAL A 125 -2.12 -5.72 10.48
CA VAL A 125 -1.99 -6.49 9.24
C VAL A 125 -2.18 -5.56 8.05
N VAL A 126 -1.25 -5.61 7.09
CA VAL A 126 -1.41 -4.95 5.79
C VAL A 126 -1.69 -6.00 4.74
N VAL A 127 -2.82 -5.86 4.05
CA VAL A 127 -3.22 -6.73 2.93
C VAL A 127 -3.28 -5.88 1.67
N GLY A 128 -2.71 -6.36 0.55
CA GLY A 128 -2.64 -5.56 -0.68
C GLY A 128 -2.87 -6.35 -1.96
N ASN A 129 -3.65 -5.76 -2.86
CA ASN A 129 -3.83 -6.21 -4.23
C ASN A 129 -2.95 -5.39 -5.18
N PHE A 130 -1.85 -5.97 -5.67
CA PHE A 130 -0.92 -5.30 -6.59
C PHE A 130 -1.27 -5.49 -8.07
N THR A 131 -2.38 -6.16 -8.36
CA THR A 131 -2.83 -6.44 -9.74
C THR A 131 -3.65 -5.27 -10.32
N THR A 132 -3.97 -5.37 -11.59
CA THR A 132 -4.81 -4.40 -12.31
C THR A 132 -6.30 -4.77 -12.34
N GLY A 133 -6.69 -5.85 -11.66
CA GLY A 133 -8.07 -6.30 -11.50
C GLY A 133 -8.41 -6.55 -10.04
N ALA A 134 -9.71 -6.68 -9.73
CA ALA A 134 -10.15 -7.07 -8.39
C ALA A 134 -9.63 -8.47 -8.03
N LYS A 135 -9.34 -8.69 -6.75
CA LYS A 135 -8.81 -9.96 -6.24
C LYS A 135 -9.37 -10.28 -4.86
N THR A 136 -9.71 -11.54 -4.66
CA THR A 136 -10.02 -12.08 -3.34
C THR A 136 -8.73 -12.56 -2.68
N ILE A 137 -8.45 -12.07 -1.47
CA ILE A 137 -7.24 -12.37 -0.71
C ILE A 137 -7.63 -12.93 0.64
N THR A 138 -7.04 -14.05 1.03
CA THR A 138 -7.17 -14.58 2.39
C THR A 138 -5.90 -14.28 3.18
N ALA A 139 -6.07 -13.56 4.28
CA ALA A 139 -4.99 -13.20 5.20
C ALA A 139 -5.19 -13.88 6.56
N GLU A 140 -4.15 -14.53 7.05
CA GLU A 140 -4.10 -15.07 8.40
C GLU A 140 -3.78 -13.93 9.36
N MET A 141 -4.63 -13.79 10.39
CA MET A 141 -4.49 -12.74 11.40
C MET A 141 -3.65 -13.25 12.57
N PRO A 142 -2.85 -12.41 13.24
CA PRO A 142 -2.04 -12.80 14.40
C PRO A 142 -2.85 -13.35 15.58
N SER A 143 -4.11 -12.96 15.69
CA SER A 143 -5.02 -13.44 16.73
C SER A 143 -6.46 -13.47 16.24
N ASP A 144 -7.31 -14.24 16.90
CA ASP A 144 -8.75 -14.09 16.74
C ASP A 144 -9.22 -12.77 17.39
N GLY A 145 -10.21 -12.12 16.79
CA GLY A 145 -10.73 -10.86 17.33
C GLY A 145 -11.29 -9.93 16.25
N THR A 146 -11.53 -8.69 16.68
CA THR A 146 -12.02 -7.63 15.78
C THR A 146 -10.84 -6.84 15.22
N TRP A 147 -10.88 -6.59 13.93
CA TRP A 147 -9.89 -5.86 13.15
C TRP A 147 -10.53 -4.68 12.46
N THR A 148 -10.01 -3.51 12.67
CA THR A 148 -10.53 -2.24 12.14
C THR A 148 -9.57 -1.68 11.10
N ASN A 149 -10.11 -1.24 9.97
CA ASN A 149 -9.31 -0.56 8.97
C ASN A 149 -8.85 0.81 9.49
N HIS A 150 -7.56 1.04 9.50
CA HIS A 150 -6.94 2.29 9.97
C HIS A 150 -7.44 3.53 9.21
N PHE A 151 -7.76 3.38 7.92
CA PHE A 151 -8.24 4.47 7.06
C PHE A 151 -9.76 4.67 7.11
N ASP A 152 -10.51 3.70 7.65
CA ASP A 152 -11.97 3.77 7.80
C ASP A 152 -12.39 2.98 9.04
N SER A 153 -12.66 3.66 10.13
CA SER A 153 -13.05 3.05 11.39
C SER A 153 -14.41 2.32 11.36
N THR A 154 -15.19 2.49 10.30
CA THR A 154 -16.46 1.76 10.10
C THR A 154 -16.24 0.43 9.38
N ASP A 155 -15.11 0.24 8.73
CA ASP A 155 -14.72 -0.96 7.99
C ASP A 155 -14.04 -1.95 8.96
N THR A 156 -14.82 -2.88 9.50
CA THR A 156 -14.40 -3.83 10.55
C THR A 156 -14.64 -5.28 10.15
N TYR A 157 -13.77 -6.14 10.64
CA TYR A 157 -13.75 -7.59 10.37
C TYR A 157 -13.58 -8.35 11.67
N THR A 158 -14.05 -9.61 11.71
CA THR A 158 -13.90 -10.47 12.88
C THR A 158 -13.41 -11.85 12.47
N GLY A 159 -12.40 -12.36 13.16
CA GLY A 159 -11.85 -13.70 12.96
C GLY A 159 -10.32 -13.73 12.97
N SER A 160 -9.80 -14.96 12.90
CA SER A 160 -8.36 -15.27 12.80
C SER A 160 -7.89 -15.51 11.37
N SER A 161 -8.81 -15.57 10.40
CA SER A 161 -8.53 -15.66 8.96
C SER A 161 -9.58 -14.86 8.22
N LEU A 162 -9.15 -13.85 7.46
CA LEU A 162 -10.04 -12.93 6.77
C LEU A 162 -9.94 -13.10 5.27
N THR A 163 -11.09 -13.24 4.61
CA THR A 163 -11.18 -13.24 3.16
C THR A 163 -11.72 -11.89 2.69
N LEU A 164 -10.89 -11.14 1.98
CA LEU A 164 -11.14 -9.77 1.56
C LEU A 164 -11.20 -9.69 0.04
N GLU A 165 -12.22 -9.03 -0.49
CA GLU A 165 -12.28 -8.65 -1.90
C GLU A 165 -11.71 -7.23 -2.05
N LEU A 166 -10.60 -7.10 -2.74
CA LEU A 166 -9.91 -5.83 -2.95
C LEU A 166 -9.93 -5.46 -4.44
N PRO A 167 -10.42 -4.27 -4.82
CA PRO A 167 -10.26 -3.71 -6.15
C PRO A 167 -8.78 -3.64 -6.59
N ALA A 168 -8.57 -3.32 -7.86
CA ALA A 168 -7.24 -3.14 -8.44
C ALA A 168 -6.40 -2.12 -7.65
N GLY A 169 -5.22 -2.53 -7.19
CA GLY A 169 -4.27 -1.67 -6.48
C GLY A 169 -4.66 -1.31 -5.05
N GLU A 170 -5.78 -1.81 -4.52
CA GLU A 170 -6.24 -1.46 -3.18
C GLU A 170 -5.50 -2.24 -2.10
N PHE A 171 -5.44 -1.64 -0.91
CA PHE A 171 -4.90 -2.28 0.30
C PHE A 171 -5.76 -1.95 1.52
N LYS A 172 -5.58 -2.71 2.58
CA LYS A 172 -6.10 -2.40 3.91
C LYS A 172 -4.99 -2.50 4.95
N LEU A 173 -4.97 -1.57 5.88
CA LEU A 173 -4.17 -1.62 7.10
C LEU A 173 -5.13 -1.87 8.26
N LEU A 174 -5.17 -3.10 8.73
CA LEU A 174 -6.08 -3.57 9.77
C LEU A 174 -5.36 -3.58 11.12
N THR A 175 -6.01 -3.09 12.17
CA THR A 175 -5.48 -3.05 13.53
C THR A 175 -6.48 -3.67 14.52
N ASN A 176 -5.98 -4.24 15.62
CA ASN A 176 -6.80 -4.79 16.72
C ASN A 176 -6.81 -3.90 17.98
N PHE A 177 -6.47 -2.59 17.82
CA PHE A 177 -6.36 -1.62 18.92
C PHE A 177 -6.93 -0.26 18.53
#